data_86709d15bee8899a21bd323804ba9494
#
_entry.id   86709d15bee8899a21bd323804ba9494
#
_cell.length_a   1.000
_cell.length_b   1.000
_cell.length_c   1.000
_cell.angle_alpha   90.00
_cell.angle_beta   90.00
_cell.angle_gamma   90.00
#
_symmetry.space_group_name_H-M   'P 1'
#
loop_
_entity.id
_entity.type
_entity.pdbx_description
1 polymer ?
#
loop_
_entity_poly.entity_id
_entity_poly.type
_entity_poly.pdbx_seq_one_letter_code
_entity_poly.pdbx_strand_id
1 'polypeptide(L)'
;MSFKKNKYQVIRGAVSKEIADFAYRYLQVSAEADNWMLSNGMTHSGNKLVGNFNDPQVPNSYAKYGDRLMETLLVKTIDVMQKKTGLKLVPTYSYTRLYKHGNILKRHKDRPSCEISTTLCLGGDHWPIYLDPTGKSNLLPGVSENVEESKRLINNPNKGIEVNLKPGDMLIYSGCELEHWREPF
;
A
#
# COMPACT_ATOMS: atom_id res chain seq x y z
N MET A 1 0.41 17.60 12.78
CA MET A 1 -0.84 16.78 12.85
C MET A 1 -0.55 15.54 13.68
N SER A 2 -1.49 15.07 14.50
CA SER A 2 -1.31 13.92 15.39
C SER A 2 -2.19 12.78 14.91
N PHE A 3 -1.64 11.56 14.80
CA PHE A 3 -2.38 10.34 14.47
C PHE A 3 -3.60 10.16 15.39
N LYS A 4 -3.43 10.39 16.70
CA LYS A 4 -4.48 10.23 17.70
C LYS A 4 -5.76 11.05 17.40
N LYS A 5 -5.60 12.24 16.77
CA LYS A 5 -6.73 13.11 16.41
C LYS A 5 -7.29 12.79 15.03
N ASN A 6 -6.41 12.52 14.06
CA ASN A 6 -6.80 12.48 12.65
C ASN A 6 -6.92 11.05 12.10
N LYS A 7 -6.48 10.03 12.87
CA LYS A 7 -6.40 8.63 12.44
C LYS A 7 -5.41 8.39 11.27
N TYR A 8 -4.63 9.40 10.90
CA TYR A 8 -3.53 9.29 9.95
C TYR A 8 -2.42 10.30 10.26
N GLN A 9 -1.22 10.02 9.79
CA GLN A 9 -0.08 10.91 9.88
C GLN A 9 0.95 10.61 8.80
N VAL A 10 1.53 11.63 8.19
CA VAL A 10 2.69 11.50 7.31
C VAL A 10 3.96 11.63 8.13
N ILE A 11 4.89 10.71 7.91
CA ILE A 11 6.22 10.71 8.51
C ILE A 11 7.22 10.90 7.38
N ARG A 12 7.92 12.03 7.41
CA ARG A 12 8.97 12.30 6.44
C ARG A 12 10.24 11.58 6.86
N GLY A 13 10.88 10.90 5.89
CA GLY A 13 12.11 10.17 6.13
C GLY A 13 11.97 9.04 7.17
N ALA A 14 10.87 8.28 7.14
CA ALA A 14 10.68 7.11 8.00
C ALA A 14 11.80 6.07 7.83
N VAL A 15 12.31 5.97 6.60
CA VAL A 15 13.59 5.32 6.28
C VAL A 15 14.45 6.30 5.46
N SER A 16 15.76 6.09 5.43
CA SER A 16 16.63 6.92 4.60
C SER A 16 16.31 6.74 3.10
N LYS A 17 16.60 7.78 2.31
CA LYS A 17 16.44 7.69 0.86
C LYS A 17 17.24 6.53 0.26
N GLU A 18 18.45 6.30 0.77
CA GLU A 18 19.30 5.18 0.35
C GLU A 18 18.63 3.82 0.54
N ILE A 19 18.01 3.58 1.71
CA ILE A 19 17.26 2.35 2.00
C ILE A 19 16.05 2.23 1.08
N ALA A 20 15.32 3.33 0.85
CA ALA A 20 14.18 3.33 -0.06
C ALA A 20 14.60 3.02 -1.49
N ASP A 21 15.63 3.68 -2.01
CA ASP A 21 16.17 3.46 -3.36
C ASP A 21 16.69 2.01 -3.52
N PHE A 22 17.38 1.47 -2.52
CA PHE A 22 17.84 0.08 -2.52
C PHE A 22 16.65 -0.90 -2.58
N ALA A 23 15.63 -0.69 -1.73
CA ALA A 23 14.44 -1.54 -1.72
C ALA A 23 13.65 -1.43 -3.03
N TYR A 24 13.59 -0.26 -3.63
CA TYR A 24 12.96 -0.06 -4.95
C TYR A 24 13.70 -0.84 -6.04
N ARG A 25 15.03 -0.77 -6.09
CA ARG A 25 15.85 -1.54 -7.04
C ARG A 25 15.72 -3.05 -6.84
N TYR A 26 15.77 -3.49 -5.58
CA TYR A 26 15.52 -4.89 -5.25
C TYR A 26 14.16 -5.37 -5.81
N LEU A 27 13.11 -4.56 -5.64
CA LEU A 27 11.78 -4.92 -6.13
C LEU A 27 11.71 -4.99 -7.66
N GLN A 28 12.39 -4.08 -8.37
CA GLN A 28 12.48 -4.11 -9.83
C GLN A 28 13.18 -5.39 -10.32
N VAL A 29 14.34 -5.73 -9.74
CA VAL A 29 15.09 -6.94 -10.07
C VAL A 29 14.26 -8.20 -9.74
N SER A 30 13.56 -8.20 -8.60
CA SER A 30 12.67 -9.30 -8.24
C SER A 30 11.54 -9.49 -9.26
N ALA A 31 10.93 -8.40 -9.73
CA ALA A 31 9.88 -8.46 -10.75
C ALA A 31 10.40 -9.02 -12.08
N GLU A 32 11.59 -8.60 -12.51
CA GLU A 32 12.23 -9.12 -13.73
C GLU A 32 12.54 -10.61 -13.61
N ALA A 33 13.15 -11.04 -12.50
CA ALA A 33 13.48 -12.44 -12.24
C ALA A 33 12.22 -13.32 -12.16
N ASP A 34 11.21 -12.89 -11.42
CA ASP A 34 9.96 -13.61 -11.28
C ASP A 34 9.24 -13.75 -12.63
N ASN A 35 9.21 -12.68 -13.45
CA ASN A 35 8.64 -12.72 -14.80
C ASN A 35 9.40 -13.67 -15.71
N TRP A 36 10.72 -13.67 -15.65
CA TRP A 36 11.55 -14.58 -16.44
C TRP A 36 11.31 -16.03 -16.05
N MET A 37 11.26 -16.35 -14.76
CA MET A 37 10.98 -17.72 -14.28
C MET A 37 9.59 -18.20 -14.72
N LEU A 38 8.57 -17.35 -14.64
CA LEU A 38 7.21 -17.67 -15.08
C LEU A 38 7.16 -17.90 -16.60
N SER A 39 7.80 -17.03 -17.37
CA SER A 39 7.79 -17.09 -18.84
C SER A 39 8.55 -18.31 -19.40
N ASN A 40 9.52 -18.83 -18.64
CA ASN A 40 10.30 -20.02 -19.02
C ASN A 40 9.79 -21.33 -18.35
N GLY A 41 8.63 -21.30 -17.71
CA GLY A 41 8.04 -22.50 -17.09
C GLY A 41 8.81 -23.05 -15.89
N MET A 42 9.72 -22.29 -15.32
CA MET A 42 10.49 -22.70 -14.14
C MET A 42 9.67 -22.63 -12.84
N THR A 43 8.55 -21.92 -12.88
CA THR A 43 7.60 -21.78 -11.79
C THR A 43 6.20 -21.51 -12.35
N HIS A 44 5.20 -21.39 -11.48
CA HIS A 44 3.82 -21.09 -11.85
C HIS A 44 3.24 -19.95 -11.02
N SER A 45 2.18 -19.31 -11.52
CA SER A 45 1.55 -18.12 -10.89
C SER A 45 0.94 -18.39 -9.50
N GLY A 46 0.71 -19.65 -9.12
CA GLY A 46 0.25 -20.04 -7.79
C GLY A 46 1.37 -20.21 -6.76
N ASN A 47 2.64 -20.11 -7.17
CA ASN A 47 3.76 -20.21 -6.25
C ASN A 47 3.89 -18.91 -5.43
N LYS A 48 3.69 -19.00 -4.11
CA LYS A 48 3.75 -17.84 -3.19
C LYS A 48 5.14 -17.24 -3.02
N LEU A 49 6.19 -17.88 -3.51
CA LEU A 49 7.56 -17.36 -3.46
C LEU A 49 7.86 -16.37 -4.58
N VAL A 50 7.08 -16.39 -5.66
CA VAL A 50 7.16 -15.42 -6.75
C VAL A 50 6.05 -14.38 -6.64
N GLY A 51 6.27 -13.21 -7.26
CA GLY A 51 5.27 -12.16 -7.29
C GLY A 51 4.12 -12.47 -8.24
N ASN A 52 3.04 -11.75 -8.06
CA ASN A 52 1.82 -11.86 -8.87
C ASN A 52 1.73 -10.68 -9.84
N PHE A 53 1.51 -10.98 -11.13
CA PHE A 53 1.32 -9.98 -12.19
C PHE A 53 -0.16 -9.76 -12.55
N ASN A 54 -1.07 -10.53 -11.95
CA ASN A 54 -2.50 -10.52 -12.22
C ASN A 54 -3.32 -10.28 -10.94
N ASP A 55 -2.89 -9.36 -10.09
CA ASP A 55 -3.66 -8.96 -8.92
C ASP A 55 -4.97 -8.29 -9.36
N PRO A 56 -6.15 -8.84 -9.01
CA PRO A 56 -7.43 -8.27 -9.44
C PRO A 56 -7.70 -6.86 -8.88
N GLN A 57 -7.05 -6.47 -7.78
CA GLN A 57 -7.19 -5.13 -7.23
C GLN A 57 -6.51 -4.07 -8.13
N VAL A 58 -5.36 -4.41 -8.73
CA VAL A 58 -4.65 -3.56 -9.68
C VAL A 58 -4.07 -4.41 -10.81
N PRO A 59 -4.87 -4.70 -11.84
CA PRO A 59 -4.42 -5.52 -12.98
C PRO A 59 -3.15 -4.97 -13.63
N ASN A 60 -2.33 -5.88 -14.16
CA ASN A 60 -1.08 -5.56 -14.85
C ASN A 60 0.00 -4.89 -13.97
N SER A 61 -0.15 -4.87 -12.67
CA SER A 61 0.92 -4.49 -11.74
C SER A 61 1.66 -5.72 -11.25
N TYR A 62 2.93 -5.57 -10.87
CA TYR A 62 3.62 -6.60 -10.11
C TYR A 62 3.36 -6.40 -8.62
N ALA A 63 2.92 -7.44 -7.93
CA ALA A 63 2.68 -7.42 -6.50
C ALA A 63 3.33 -8.61 -5.81
N LYS A 64 3.84 -8.42 -4.59
CA LYS A 64 4.42 -9.49 -3.79
C LYS A 64 3.99 -9.38 -2.34
N TYR A 65 3.45 -10.48 -1.83
CA TYR A 65 3.04 -10.63 -0.44
C TYR A 65 4.18 -11.24 0.38
N GLY A 66 4.49 -10.67 1.53
CA GLY A 66 5.43 -11.26 2.48
C GLY A 66 6.87 -11.39 1.95
N ASP A 67 7.31 -10.46 1.11
CA ASP A 67 8.69 -10.44 0.64
C ASP A 67 9.65 -10.19 1.80
N ARG A 68 10.75 -10.96 1.89
CA ARG A 68 11.67 -10.94 3.05
C ARG A 68 12.28 -9.57 3.31
N LEU A 69 12.65 -8.83 2.27
CA LEU A 69 13.18 -7.48 2.43
C LEU A 69 12.09 -6.53 2.94
N MET A 70 10.87 -6.65 2.41
CA MET A 70 9.75 -5.80 2.82
C MET A 70 9.26 -6.13 4.23
N GLU A 71 9.28 -7.40 4.64
CA GLU A 71 9.04 -7.80 6.04
C GLU A 71 10.12 -7.20 6.98
N THR A 72 11.37 -7.14 6.53
CA THR A 72 12.45 -6.48 7.29
C THR A 72 12.20 -4.98 7.43
N LEU A 73 11.71 -4.31 6.39
CA LEU A 73 11.30 -2.91 6.45
C LEU A 73 10.10 -2.71 7.37
N LEU A 74 9.11 -3.62 7.33
CA LEU A 74 7.98 -3.60 8.25
C LEU A 74 8.44 -3.62 9.70
N VAL A 75 9.31 -4.56 10.07
CA VAL A 75 9.87 -4.65 11.43
C VAL A 75 10.68 -3.41 11.78
N LYS A 76 11.51 -2.90 10.85
CA LYS A 76 12.31 -1.68 11.06
C LYS A 76 11.46 -0.45 11.36
N THR A 77 10.26 -0.36 10.82
CA THR A 77 9.40 0.83 10.96
C THR A 77 8.47 0.77 12.19
N ILE A 78 8.37 -0.37 12.89
CA ILE A 78 7.46 -0.53 14.05
C ILE A 78 7.70 0.53 15.11
N ASP A 79 8.93 0.78 15.52
CA ASP A 79 9.22 1.73 16.60
C ASP A 79 8.76 3.14 16.27
N VAL A 80 8.99 3.58 15.04
CA VAL A 80 8.51 4.90 14.61
C VAL A 80 6.98 4.94 14.53
N MET A 81 6.34 3.85 14.09
CA MET A 81 4.88 3.74 14.06
C MET A 81 4.29 3.80 15.48
N GLN A 82 4.81 3.01 16.41
CA GLN A 82 4.36 3.01 17.82
C GLN A 82 4.55 4.39 18.45
N LYS A 83 5.69 5.03 18.25
CA LYS A 83 5.96 6.39 18.75
C LYS A 83 4.97 7.42 18.19
N LYS A 84 4.55 7.31 16.93
CA LYS A 84 3.66 8.27 16.27
C LYS A 84 2.19 8.02 16.55
N THR A 85 1.79 6.78 16.66
CA THR A 85 0.40 6.41 16.97
C THR A 85 0.09 6.43 18.46
N GLY A 86 1.09 6.15 19.31
CA GLY A 86 0.92 5.91 20.74
C GLY A 86 0.31 4.53 21.04
N LEU A 87 0.31 3.62 20.06
CA LEU A 87 -0.25 2.27 20.18
C LEU A 87 0.88 1.24 20.30
N LYS A 88 0.59 0.12 20.96
CA LYS A 88 1.43 -1.07 20.88
C LYS A 88 1.00 -1.86 19.65
N LEU A 89 1.89 -1.99 18.68
CA LEU A 89 1.62 -2.61 17.38
C LEU A 89 2.32 -3.96 17.24
N VAL A 90 1.66 -4.87 16.54
CA VAL A 90 2.21 -6.17 16.14
C VAL A 90 2.28 -6.21 14.62
N PRO A 91 3.43 -6.50 14.02
CA PRO A 91 3.52 -6.63 12.56
C PRO A 91 2.72 -7.83 12.09
N THR A 92 1.96 -7.66 11.02
CA THR A 92 1.18 -8.74 10.41
C THR A 92 1.80 -9.23 9.12
N TYR A 93 1.95 -8.36 8.13
CA TYR A 93 2.59 -8.68 6.85
C TYR A 93 2.90 -7.41 6.06
N SER A 94 3.77 -7.56 5.04
CA SER A 94 3.98 -6.56 4.01
C SER A 94 3.29 -6.96 2.71
N TYR A 95 2.85 -5.96 1.95
CA TYR A 95 2.34 -6.11 0.60
C TYR A 95 2.96 -5.04 -0.28
N THR A 96 3.71 -5.45 -1.29
CA THR A 96 4.49 -4.55 -2.13
C THR A 96 3.98 -4.57 -3.54
N ARG A 97 3.94 -3.41 -4.20
CA ARG A 97 3.46 -3.31 -5.57
C ARG A 97 4.31 -2.34 -6.40
N LEU A 98 4.62 -2.75 -7.63
CA LEU A 98 5.12 -1.89 -8.68
C LEU A 98 3.95 -1.50 -9.59
N TYR A 99 3.55 -0.26 -9.50
CA TYR A 99 2.50 0.30 -10.35
C TYR A 99 3.08 0.72 -11.71
N LYS A 100 2.23 0.77 -12.72
CA LYS A 100 2.53 1.21 -14.08
C LYS A 100 1.56 2.29 -14.50
N HIS A 101 1.94 3.06 -15.50
CA HIS A 101 1.04 4.04 -16.13
C HIS A 101 -0.32 3.42 -16.47
N GLY A 102 -1.39 4.12 -16.15
CA GLY A 102 -2.77 3.66 -16.31
C GLY A 102 -3.30 2.81 -15.15
N ASN A 103 -2.48 2.42 -14.17
CA ASN A 103 -2.98 1.74 -12.98
C ASN A 103 -3.85 2.66 -12.12
N ILE A 104 -4.83 2.07 -11.46
CA ILE A 104 -5.73 2.71 -10.50
C ILE A 104 -5.76 1.81 -9.27
N LEU A 105 -5.65 2.40 -8.08
CA LEU A 105 -6.00 1.69 -6.85
C LEU A 105 -7.38 2.18 -6.41
N LYS A 106 -8.40 1.35 -6.61
CA LYS A 106 -9.79 1.71 -6.28
C LYS A 106 -9.94 2.05 -4.80
N ARG A 107 -10.97 2.84 -4.50
CA ARG A 107 -11.35 3.18 -3.13
C ARG A 107 -11.63 1.90 -2.34
N HIS A 108 -11.03 1.79 -1.17
CA HIS A 108 -11.19 0.63 -0.29
C HIS A 108 -10.84 0.97 1.15
N LYS A 109 -11.24 0.10 2.04
CA LYS A 109 -10.73 -0.01 3.40
C LYS A 109 -9.98 -1.33 3.53
N ASP A 110 -8.93 -1.33 4.31
CA ASP A 110 -8.17 -2.55 4.57
C ASP A 110 -8.98 -3.55 5.39
N ARG A 111 -8.61 -4.81 5.29
CA ARG A 111 -9.19 -5.88 6.09
C ARG A 111 -8.83 -5.73 7.59
N PRO A 112 -9.58 -6.33 8.51
CA PRO A 112 -9.39 -6.18 9.96
C PRO A 112 -7.98 -6.49 10.46
N SER A 113 -7.22 -7.39 9.80
CA SER A 113 -5.82 -7.67 10.14
C SER A 113 -4.86 -6.51 9.84
N CYS A 114 -5.31 -5.45 9.18
CA CYS A 114 -4.57 -4.24 8.85
C CYS A 114 -5.20 -3.03 9.54
N GLU A 115 -5.45 -3.14 10.87
CA GLU A 115 -6.05 -2.07 11.64
C GLU A 115 -5.26 -0.76 11.51
N ILE A 116 -3.94 -0.85 11.64
CA ILE A 116 -3.01 0.25 11.39
C ILE A 116 -2.16 -0.11 10.18
N SER A 117 -2.40 0.59 9.10
CA SER A 117 -1.70 0.39 7.83
C SER A 117 -0.66 1.47 7.58
N THR A 118 0.28 1.15 6.71
CA THR A 118 1.23 2.14 6.19
C THR A 118 1.39 2.01 4.68
N THR A 119 1.63 3.15 4.04
CA THR A 119 2.18 3.23 2.70
C THR A 119 3.55 3.86 2.78
N LEU A 120 4.61 3.08 2.54
CA LEU A 120 5.99 3.53 2.44
C LEU A 120 6.34 3.74 0.97
N CYS A 121 6.72 4.96 0.59
CA CYS A 121 7.20 5.24 -0.76
C CYS A 121 8.65 4.76 -0.91
N LEU A 122 8.89 3.84 -1.83
CA LEU A 122 10.23 3.33 -2.11
C LEU A 122 10.90 4.10 -3.26
N GLY A 123 10.14 4.52 -4.28
CA GLY A 123 10.67 5.20 -5.45
C GLY A 123 9.66 5.29 -6.58
N GLY A 124 10.15 5.66 -7.77
CA GLY A 124 9.34 5.83 -8.98
C GLY A 124 8.85 7.27 -9.17
N ASP A 125 7.96 7.44 -10.14
CA ASP A 125 7.35 8.72 -10.45
C ASP A 125 6.38 9.17 -9.36
N HIS A 126 6.16 10.46 -9.31
CA HIS A 126 5.27 11.05 -8.32
C HIS A 126 3.82 10.64 -8.58
N TRP A 127 3.21 9.95 -7.61
CA TRP A 127 1.83 9.52 -7.68
C TRP A 127 1.15 9.59 -6.31
N PRO A 128 0.21 10.52 -6.11
CA PRO A 128 -0.43 10.71 -4.82
C PRO A 128 -1.24 9.50 -4.35
N ILE A 129 -1.36 9.34 -3.04
CA ILE A 129 -2.39 8.53 -2.41
C ILE A 129 -3.44 9.47 -1.80
N TYR A 130 -4.71 9.13 -1.98
CA TYR A 130 -5.83 9.87 -1.42
C TYR A 130 -6.41 9.13 -0.23
N LEU A 131 -6.97 9.88 0.71
CA LEU A 131 -7.51 9.36 1.95
C LEU A 131 -8.73 10.17 2.38
N ASP A 132 -9.82 9.49 2.78
CA ASP A 132 -10.97 10.15 3.38
C ASP A 132 -10.79 10.31 4.89
N PRO A 133 -10.46 11.52 5.38
CA PRO A 133 -10.19 11.75 6.80
C PRO A 133 -11.46 11.75 7.65
N THR A 134 -12.64 11.74 7.04
CA THR A 134 -13.91 11.81 7.79
C THR A 134 -14.29 10.48 8.44
N GLY A 135 -13.79 9.36 7.90
CA GLY A 135 -14.15 8.02 8.33
C GLY A 135 -15.63 7.65 8.13
N LYS A 136 -16.38 8.48 7.40
CA LYS A 136 -17.83 8.32 7.20
C LYS A 136 -18.22 7.43 6.02
N SER A 137 -17.24 6.85 5.33
CA SER A 137 -17.49 5.94 4.23
C SER A 137 -18.23 4.69 4.70
N ASN A 138 -19.25 4.28 3.96
CA ASN A 138 -20.03 3.07 4.21
C ASN A 138 -19.36 1.78 3.68
N LEU A 139 -18.15 1.89 3.12
CA LEU A 139 -17.37 0.73 2.71
C LEU A 139 -17.05 -0.15 3.92
N LEU A 140 -17.29 -1.44 3.77
CA LEU A 140 -16.92 -2.42 4.77
C LEU A 140 -15.41 -2.71 4.70
N PRO A 141 -14.75 -2.93 5.85
CA PRO A 141 -13.35 -3.35 5.87
C PRO A 141 -13.12 -4.64 5.09
N GLY A 142 -12.05 -4.66 4.26
CA GLY A 142 -11.69 -5.82 3.45
C GLY A 142 -12.48 -5.99 2.16
N VAL A 143 -13.42 -5.10 1.87
CA VAL A 143 -14.13 -5.04 0.61
C VAL A 143 -13.50 -3.94 -0.25
N SER A 144 -12.91 -4.32 -1.36
CA SER A 144 -12.62 -3.37 -2.43
C SER A 144 -13.91 -3.13 -3.21
N GLU A 145 -14.05 -1.94 -3.77
CA GLU A 145 -15.21 -1.64 -4.63
C GLU A 145 -15.49 -2.78 -5.62
N ASN A 146 -16.53 -3.55 -5.36
CA ASN A 146 -17.12 -4.42 -6.34
C ASN A 146 -17.84 -3.51 -7.35
N VAL A 147 -17.71 -3.76 -8.65
CA VAL A 147 -18.24 -2.89 -9.72
C VAL A 147 -19.74 -2.58 -9.56
N GLU A 148 -20.50 -3.47 -8.92
CA GLU A 148 -21.93 -3.24 -8.65
C GLU A 148 -22.21 -2.42 -7.39
N GLU A 149 -21.37 -2.57 -6.36
CA GLU A 149 -21.45 -1.79 -5.14
C GLU A 149 -20.84 -0.40 -5.31
N SER A 150 -19.83 -0.26 -6.15
CA SER A 150 -19.25 1.03 -6.53
C SER A 150 -20.25 1.94 -7.23
N LYS A 151 -21.23 1.40 -7.94
CA LYS A 151 -22.34 2.21 -8.47
C LYS A 151 -23.21 2.85 -7.38
N ARG A 152 -23.29 2.26 -6.20
CA ARG A 152 -23.95 2.83 -5.02
C ARG A 152 -23.05 3.78 -4.22
N LEU A 153 -21.73 3.63 -4.34
CA LEU A 153 -20.71 4.35 -3.56
C LEU A 153 -20.02 5.47 -4.34
N ILE A 154 -20.13 5.47 -5.67
CA ILE A 154 -19.59 6.50 -6.59
C ILE A 154 -20.13 7.91 -6.27
N ASN A 155 -21.22 8.02 -5.55
CA ASN A 155 -21.76 9.29 -5.09
C ASN A 155 -21.20 9.77 -3.75
N ASN A 156 -20.06 9.25 -3.28
CA ASN A 156 -19.37 9.90 -2.17
C ASN A 156 -18.71 11.19 -2.71
N PRO A 157 -19.28 12.38 -2.46
CA PRO A 157 -18.75 13.64 -2.99
C PRO A 157 -17.42 14.03 -2.34
N ASN A 158 -16.93 13.20 -1.42
CA ASN A 158 -15.70 13.47 -0.71
C ASN A 158 -14.50 13.19 -1.61
N LYS A 159 -13.85 14.27 -2.04
CA LYS A 159 -12.60 14.19 -2.83
C LYS A 159 -11.40 13.69 -2.00
N GLY A 160 -11.58 13.53 -0.68
CA GLY A 160 -10.50 13.16 0.22
C GLY A 160 -9.42 14.22 0.32
N ILE A 161 -8.34 13.83 0.95
CA ILE A 161 -7.09 14.60 0.98
C ILE A 161 -6.03 13.92 0.13
N GLU A 162 -5.28 14.73 -0.59
CA GLU A 162 -4.13 14.27 -1.37
C GLU A 162 -2.89 14.19 -0.46
N VAL A 163 -2.23 13.05 -0.49
CA VAL A 163 -0.99 12.82 0.26
C VAL A 163 0.14 12.49 -0.70
N ASN A 164 1.11 13.39 -0.75
CA ASN A 164 2.31 13.28 -1.56
C ASN A 164 3.46 12.72 -0.74
N LEU A 165 4.03 11.59 -1.16
CA LEU A 165 5.15 10.92 -0.52
C LEU A 165 6.37 10.93 -1.46
N LYS A 166 7.54 11.22 -0.88
CA LYS A 166 8.85 11.05 -1.53
C LYS A 166 9.49 9.74 -1.08
N PRO A 167 10.48 9.21 -1.79
CA PRO A 167 11.20 8.01 -1.36
C PRO A 167 11.69 8.14 0.10
N GLY A 168 11.34 7.16 0.92
CA GLY A 168 11.58 7.14 2.36
C GLY A 168 10.47 7.72 3.24
N ASP A 169 9.50 8.46 2.66
CA ASP A 169 8.33 8.94 3.40
C ASP A 169 7.29 7.84 3.61
N MET A 170 6.58 7.92 4.72
CA MET A 170 5.55 6.94 5.09
C MET A 170 4.26 7.65 5.52
N LEU A 171 3.13 7.21 5.00
CA LEU A 171 1.80 7.52 5.51
C LEU A 171 1.38 6.39 6.47
N ILE A 172 1.04 6.72 7.72
CA ILE A 172 0.38 5.81 8.67
C ILE A 172 -1.09 6.19 8.73
N TYR A 173 -1.99 5.22 8.72
CA TYR A 173 -3.45 5.45 8.79
C TYR A 173 -4.20 4.26 9.40
N SER A 174 -5.39 4.53 9.95
CA SER A 174 -6.32 3.48 10.36
C SER A 174 -6.93 2.82 9.14
N GLY A 175 -6.33 1.73 8.66
CA GLY A 175 -6.67 1.09 7.40
C GLY A 175 -8.11 0.60 7.30
N CYS A 176 -8.66 0.10 8.42
CA CYS A 176 -10.05 -0.38 8.49
C CYS A 176 -11.10 0.74 8.60
N GLU A 177 -10.68 1.94 9.04
CA GLU A 177 -11.60 3.05 9.26
C GLU A 177 -11.62 4.03 8.10
N LEU A 178 -10.43 4.36 7.56
CA LEU A 178 -10.27 5.40 6.56
C LEU A 178 -10.21 4.80 5.16
N GLU A 179 -11.15 5.21 4.33
CA GLU A 179 -11.13 4.89 2.91
C GLU A 179 -9.92 5.54 2.24
N HIS A 180 -9.24 4.78 1.39
CA HIS A 180 -8.07 5.28 0.67
C HIS A 180 -7.98 4.70 -0.74
N TRP A 181 -7.30 5.43 -1.64
CA TRP A 181 -7.24 5.10 -3.07
C TRP A 181 -6.12 5.85 -3.78
N ARG A 182 -5.92 5.51 -5.04
CA ARG A 182 -5.13 6.30 -5.99
C ARG A 182 -5.91 6.48 -7.27
N GLU A 183 -5.95 7.70 -7.75
CA GLU A 183 -6.51 8.06 -9.06
C GLU A 183 -5.65 7.45 -10.19
N PRO A 184 -6.10 7.47 -11.47
CA PRO A 184 -5.29 6.96 -12.58
C PRO A 184 -3.88 7.55 -12.61
N PHE A 185 -2.87 6.65 -12.75
CA PHE A 185 -1.46 7.03 -12.81
C PHE A 185 -1.07 7.57 -14.17
#